data_9cf3ba6c93bff0dfc84adb419ff18fc0
#
_entry.id   9cf3ba6c93bff0dfc84adb419ff18fc0
#
_cell.length_a   1.000
_cell.length_b   1.000
_cell.length_c   1.000
_cell.angle_alpha   90.00
_cell.angle_beta   90.00
_cell.angle_gamma   90.00
#
_symmetry.space_group_name_H-M   'P 1'
#
loop_
_entity.id
_entity.type
_entity.pdbx_description
1 polymer ?
#
loop_
_entity_poly.entity_id
_entity_poly.type
_entity_poly.pdbx_seq_one_letter_code
_entity_poly.pdbx_strand_id
1 'polypeptide(L)'
;MRRRMLAAALACTLLAGCGPVRTEPVEQETPRAGAPVIAYVPLDDRPDNAERVVYLAESLGYELAMPERDLYRTRLDGQPPNENGTQYGDRGALYEWVAKQEAAGCDRYILSLDQLLSGGLVSSRAMTGENPVTLSSGETLVEAELLTAVIDLLAADENNRIWLLDTVMRLAATTGYGGFGLNEYNALRTYGMAPRPHLEGTDLTIGNIVADYPLGADGTPVPVEAEEPLPEGAVENYLASRERKLRLSDAMFQALEETADGQFRVLIGIDDSSEEDSIQKNEIAYLRAQLRQ
;
A
#
# COMPACT_ATOMS: atom_id res chain seq x y z
N MET A 1 -22.80 25.40 60.05
CA MET A 1 -21.86 24.24 60.01
C MET A 1 -22.38 23.00 59.24
N ARG A 2 -23.71 22.82 59.03
CA ARG A 2 -24.26 21.59 58.36
C ARG A 2 -24.19 21.54 56.85
N ARG A 3 -23.93 22.66 56.14
CA ARG A 3 -23.88 22.65 54.65
C ARG A 3 -22.48 22.33 54.05
N ARG A 4 -21.42 22.37 54.86
CA ARG A 4 -20.06 22.04 54.37
C ARG A 4 -19.71 20.55 54.50
N MET A 5 -20.40 19.78 55.30
CA MET A 5 -20.19 18.34 55.43
C MET A 5 -20.90 17.51 54.35
N LEU A 6 -21.97 18.01 53.72
CA LEU A 6 -22.61 17.29 52.62
C LEU A 6 -21.83 17.38 51.30
N ALA A 7 -21.05 18.44 51.07
CA ALA A 7 -20.24 18.59 49.87
C ALA A 7 -19.00 17.68 49.87
N ALA A 8 -18.46 17.38 51.07
CA ALA A 8 -17.31 16.47 51.20
C ALA A 8 -17.67 14.98 51.03
N ALA A 9 -18.89 14.58 51.38
CA ALA A 9 -19.37 13.22 51.23
C ALA A 9 -19.72 12.87 49.77
N LEU A 10 -20.16 13.87 48.99
CA LEU A 10 -20.51 13.65 47.57
C LEU A 10 -19.24 13.58 46.67
N ALA A 11 -18.13 14.24 47.05
CA ALA A 11 -16.88 14.19 46.33
C ALA A 11 -16.12 12.85 46.49
N CYS A 12 -16.30 12.17 47.60
CA CYS A 12 -15.67 10.86 47.84
C CYS A 12 -16.40 9.70 47.13
N THR A 13 -17.67 9.81 46.82
CA THR A 13 -18.43 8.77 46.11
C THR A 13 -18.18 8.78 44.59
N LEU A 14 -17.68 9.88 44.01
CA LEU A 14 -17.35 9.96 42.58
C LEU A 14 -15.94 9.42 42.24
N LEU A 15 -15.09 9.23 43.23
CA LEU A 15 -13.73 8.68 43.04
C LEU A 15 -13.63 7.16 43.22
N ALA A 16 -14.68 6.51 43.69
CA ALA A 16 -14.70 5.06 43.92
C ALA A 16 -15.09 4.22 42.69
N GLY A 17 -15.33 4.88 41.53
CA GLY A 17 -15.79 4.20 40.31
C GLY A 17 -14.68 3.81 39.31
N CYS A 18 -13.42 4.16 39.54
CA CYS A 18 -12.28 3.70 38.71
C CYS A 18 -11.57 2.55 39.45
N GLY A 19 -12.22 1.42 39.59
CA GLY A 19 -11.50 0.16 39.78
C GLY A 19 -10.64 -0.14 38.52
N PRO A 20 -9.48 -0.80 38.69
CA PRO A 20 -8.75 -1.23 37.53
C PRO A 20 -9.65 -2.09 36.67
N VAL A 21 -9.85 -1.67 35.42
CA VAL A 21 -10.48 -2.52 34.41
C VAL A 21 -9.59 -3.76 34.34
N ARG A 22 -10.02 -4.86 34.92
CA ARG A 22 -9.42 -6.16 34.65
C ARG A 22 -9.72 -6.45 33.18
N THR A 23 -8.79 -6.13 32.32
CA THR A 23 -8.73 -6.79 31.02
C THR A 23 -8.35 -8.23 31.34
N GLU A 24 -9.32 -9.10 31.42
CA GLU A 24 -9.05 -10.52 31.28
C GLU A 24 -8.31 -10.68 29.94
N PRO A 25 -7.22 -11.43 29.89
CA PRO A 25 -6.62 -11.76 28.62
C PRO A 25 -7.73 -12.37 27.76
N VAL A 26 -8.02 -11.78 26.61
CA VAL A 26 -8.86 -12.44 25.62
C VAL A 26 -8.12 -13.74 25.33
N GLU A 27 -8.68 -14.88 25.78
CA GLU A 27 -8.18 -16.18 25.35
C GLU A 27 -8.17 -16.16 23.83
N GLN A 28 -6.98 -16.24 23.24
CA GLN A 28 -6.83 -16.45 21.82
C GLN A 28 -7.54 -17.77 21.54
N GLU A 29 -8.73 -17.69 20.93
CA GLU A 29 -9.39 -18.89 20.45
C GLU A 29 -8.44 -19.54 19.46
N THR A 30 -8.00 -20.74 19.78
CA THR A 30 -7.20 -21.57 18.86
C THR A 30 -8.01 -21.68 17.55
N PRO A 31 -7.40 -21.48 16.39
CA PRO A 31 -8.09 -21.61 15.10
C PRO A 31 -8.90 -22.90 15.07
N ARG A 32 -10.14 -22.82 14.67
CA ARG A 32 -11.02 -24.01 14.57
C ARG A 32 -10.39 -24.94 13.56
N ALA A 33 -10.13 -26.18 13.94
CA ALA A 33 -9.63 -27.20 13.02
C ALA A 33 -10.52 -27.25 11.76
N GLY A 34 -9.95 -26.93 10.59
CA GLY A 34 -10.67 -26.86 9.31
C GLY A 34 -11.20 -25.47 8.94
N ALA A 35 -10.75 -24.38 9.58
CA ALA A 35 -11.01 -23.03 9.12
C ALA A 35 -10.45 -22.84 7.70
N PRO A 36 -11.19 -22.15 6.78
CA PRO A 36 -10.63 -21.84 5.47
C PRO A 36 -9.44 -20.90 5.61
N VAL A 37 -8.36 -21.22 4.90
CA VAL A 37 -7.12 -20.46 4.92
C VAL A 37 -7.15 -19.40 3.84
N ILE A 38 -6.66 -18.19 4.15
CA ILE A 38 -6.44 -17.12 3.20
C ILE A 38 -4.94 -16.79 3.20
N ALA A 39 -4.28 -16.91 2.06
CA ALA A 39 -2.92 -16.42 1.88
C ALA A 39 -2.93 -14.89 1.82
N TYR A 40 -2.30 -14.24 2.78
CA TYR A 40 -2.33 -12.78 2.95
C TYR A 40 -0.93 -12.17 2.87
N VAL A 41 -0.68 -11.33 1.86
CA VAL A 41 0.49 -10.46 1.78
C VAL A 41 0.05 -9.05 2.17
N PRO A 42 0.45 -8.55 3.35
CA PRO A 42 0.03 -7.24 3.85
C PRO A 42 0.68 -6.09 3.10
N LEU A 43 0.10 -4.89 3.22
CA LEU A 43 0.64 -3.67 2.63
C LEU A 43 2.00 -3.28 3.23
N ASP A 44 2.16 -3.50 4.53
CA ASP A 44 3.38 -3.32 5.32
C ASP A 44 3.24 -4.01 6.69
N ASP A 45 4.27 -3.88 7.55
CA ASP A 45 4.32 -4.52 8.85
C ASP A 45 3.71 -3.73 10.01
N ARG A 46 2.96 -2.65 9.72
CA ARG A 46 2.23 -1.91 10.75
C ARG A 46 1.11 -2.76 11.34
N PRO A 47 0.81 -2.61 12.65
CA PRO A 47 -0.23 -3.40 13.31
C PRO A 47 -1.60 -3.37 12.61
N ASP A 48 -1.97 -2.24 12.00
CA ASP A 48 -3.23 -2.09 11.29
C ASP A 48 -3.32 -2.95 10.02
N ASN A 49 -2.19 -3.20 9.37
CA ASN A 49 -2.11 -3.98 8.13
C ASN A 49 -1.73 -5.45 8.38
N ALA A 50 -1.20 -5.79 9.53
CA ALA A 50 -0.81 -7.13 9.90
C ALA A 50 -1.66 -7.68 11.05
N GLU A 51 -1.39 -7.28 12.30
CA GLU A 51 -2.00 -7.88 13.49
C GLU A 51 -3.53 -7.72 13.54
N ARG A 52 -4.03 -6.52 13.23
CA ARG A 52 -5.49 -6.25 13.22
C ARG A 52 -6.22 -7.10 12.19
N VAL A 53 -5.63 -7.33 11.02
CA VAL A 53 -6.24 -8.14 9.96
C VAL A 53 -6.31 -9.60 10.37
N VAL A 54 -5.29 -10.12 11.08
CA VAL A 54 -5.31 -11.47 11.65
C VAL A 54 -6.50 -11.62 12.62
N TYR A 55 -6.64 -10.74 13.61
CA TYR A 55 -7.76 -10.80 14.55
C TYR A 55 -9.14 -10.67 13.88
N LEU A 56 -9.23 -9.84 12.83
CA LEU A 56 -10.47 -9.72 12.06
C LEU A 56 -10.81 -11.03 11.34
N ALA A 57 -9.84 -11.64 10.68
CA ALA A 57 -10.03 -12.89 9.97
C ALA A 57 -10.43 -14.03 10.92
N GLU A 58 -9.74 -14.16 12.05
CA GLU A 58 -10.06 -15.13 13.10
C GLU A 58 -11.49 -14.94 13.63
N SER A 59 -11.92 -13.68 13.88
CA SER A 59 -13.28 -13.37 14.33
C SER A 59 -14.36 -13.75 13.31
N LEU A 60 -14.00 -13.82 12.03
CA LEU A 60 -14.86 -14.24 10.93
C LEU A 60 -14.75 -15.74 10.63
N GLY A 61 -13.92 -16.47 11.36
CA GLY A 61 -13.73 -17.92 11.20
C GLY A 61 -12.74 -18.32 10.09
N TYR A 62 -11.85 -17.42 9.69
CA TYR A 62 -10.76 -17.66 8.74
C TYR A 62 -9.42 -17.75 9.46
N GLU A 63 -8.49 -18.49 8.85
CA GLU A 63 -7.08 -18.48 9.22
C GLU A 63 -6.29 -17.70 8.16
N LEU A 64 -5.39 -16.81 8.58
CA LEU A 64 -4.47 -16.14 7.66
C LEU A 64 -3.12 -16.86 7.65
N ALA A 65 -2.74 -17.40 6.50
CA ALA A 65 -1.37 -17.73 6.20
C ALA A 65 -0.64 -16.43 5.79
N MET A 66 0.43 -16.08 6.51
CA MET A 66 1.24 -14.89 6.24
C MET A 66 2.70 -15.27 6.03
N PRO A 67 3.43 -14.55 5.17
CA PRO A 67 4.88 -14.71 5.07
C PRO A 67 5.56 -14.28 6.38
N GLU A 68 6.83 -14.66 6.55
CA GLU A 68 7.65 -14.19 7.66
C GLU A 68 7.76 -12.64 7.62
N ARG A 69 7.73 -12.02 8.80
CA ARG A 69 7.65 -10.56 8.92
C ARG A 69 8.78 -9.82 8.20
N ASP A 70 9.98 -10.38 8.18
CA ASP A 70 11.12 -9.74 7.53
C ASP A 70 10.94 -9.61 6.00
N LEU A 71 10.16 -10.49 5.38
CA LEU A 71 9.88 -10.46 3.94
C LEU A 71 8.98 -9.26 3.53
N TYR A 72 8.19 -8.69 4.45
CA TYR A 72 7.27 -7.58 4.14
C TYR A 72 7.50 -6.34 5.02
N ARG A 73 8.61 -6.30 5.76
CA ARG A 73 8.90 -5.17 6.66
C ARG A 73 9.57 -4.02 5.93
N THR A 74 9.09 -2.80 6.21
CA THR A 74 9.75 -1.56 5.80
C THR A 74 10.66 -1.05 6.90
N ARG A 75 11.91 -0.69 6.55
CA ARG A 75 12.90 -0.06 7.42
C ARG A 75 13.05 1.41 7.07
N LEU A 76 12.98 2.25 8.07
CA LEU A 76 13.25 3.69 7.91
C LEU A 76 14.76 3.96 8.01
N ASP A 77 15.15 5.19 7.61
CA ASP A 77 16.53 5.65 7.70
C ASP A 77 17.10 5.48 9.12
N GLY A 78 18.33 5.02 9.20
CA GLY A 78 19.00 4.73 10.47
C GLY A 78 18.61 3.41 11.14
N GLN A 79 17.64 2.66 10.61
CA GLN A 79 17.33 1.30 11.07
C GLN A 79 18.21 0.27 10.36
N PRO A 80 18.54 -0.87 11.00
CA PRO A 80 19.22 -1.97 10.33
C PRO A 80 18.38 -2.47 9.15
N PRO A 81 19.00 -2.84 8.01
CA PRO A 81 18.27 -3.40 6.87
C PRO A 81 17.59 -4.73 7.22
N ASN A 82 16.71 -5.19 6.38
CA ASN A 82 16.16 -6.55 6.41
C ASN A 82 17.23 -7.59 6.02
N GLU A 83 16.93 -8.87 6.16
CA GLU A 83 17.86 -9.97 5.85
C GLU A 83 18.30 -9.96 4.37
N ASN A 84 17.44 -9.46 3.46
CA ASN A 84 17.79 -9.25 2.06
C ASN A 84 18.76 -8.08 1.80
N GLY A 85 19.21 -7.38 2.86
CA GLY A 85 20.13 -6.25 2.78
C GLY A 85 19.50 -4.93 2.36
N THR A 86 18.15 -4.85 2.23
CA THR A 86 17.42 -3.64 1.81
C THR A 86 16.57 -3.04 2.94
N GLN A 87 16.04 -1.83 2.72
CA GLN A 87 15.07 -1.18 3.61
C GLN A 87 13.63 -1.63 3.33
N TYR A 88 13.39 -2.40 2.29
CA TYR A 88 12.07 -2.85 1.85
C TYR A 88 11.99 -4.38 1.82
N GLY A 89 10.77 -4.91 1.70
CA GLY A 89 10.51 -6.33 1.70
C GLY A 89 11.12 -7.08 0.52
N ASP A 90 11.30 -8.37 0.67
CA ASP A 90 11.87 -9.24 -0.36
C ASP A 90 10.81 -9.69 -1.37
N ARG A 91 10.78 -9.01 -2.52
CA ARG A 91 9.79 -9.23 -3.58
C ARG A 91 9.88 -10.63 -4.20
N GLY A 92 11.11 -11.13 -4.38
CA GLY A 92 11.34 -12.48 -4.93
C GLY A 92 10.88 -13.56 -3.98
N ALA A 93 11.31 -13.47 -2.71
CA ALA A 93 10.88 -14.42 -1.68
C ALA A 93 9.36 -14.36 -1.42
N LEU A 94 8.71 -13.19 -1.56
CA LEU A 94 7.26 -13.06 -1.47
C LEU A 94 6.55 -13.76 -2.63
N TYR A 95 7.02 -13.60 -3.86
CA TYR A 95 6.49 -14.33 -5.01
C TYR A 95 6.60 -15.85 -4.80
N GLU A 96 7.77 -16.33 -4.38
CA GLU A 96 8.01 -17.76 -4.09
C GLU A 96 7.13 -18.26 -2.95
N TRP A 97 6.89 -17.41 -1.94
CA TRP A 97 5.95 -17.73 -0.87
C TRP A 97 4.52 -17.90 -1.39
N VAL A 98 4.04 -17.00 -2.28
CA VAL A 98 2.72 -17.14 -2.94
C VAL A 98 2.66 -18.43 -3.74
N ALA A 99 3.68 -18.74 -4.54
CA ALA A 99 3.76 -19.98 -5.30
C ALA A 99 3.73 -21.24 -4.40
N LYS A 100 4.33 -21.16 -3.22
CA LYS A 100 4.28 -22.23 -2.23
C LYS A 100 2.87 -22.42 -1.64
N GLN A 101 2.13 -21.32 -1.39
CA GLN A 101 0.74 -21.39 -0.92
C GLN A 101 -0.15 -22.06 -1.99
N GLU A 102 0.03 -21.67 -3.26
CA GLU A 102 -0.68 -22.29 -4.39
C GLU A 102 -0.40 -23.79 -4.48
N ALA A 103 0.85 -24.19 -4.43
CA ALA A 103 1.25 -25.60 -4.43
C ALA A 103 0.74 -26.38 -3.21
N ALA A 104 0.45 -25.72 -2.11
CA ALA A 104 -0.16 -26.30 -0.91
C ALA A 104 -1.69 -26.40 -0.98
N GLY A 105 -2.33 -25.91 -2.07
CA GLY A 105 -3.76 -25.98 -2.30
C GLY A 105 -4.57 -24.84 -1.64
N CYS A 106 -3.94 -23.69 -1.37
CA CYS A 106 -4.67 -22.48 -0.98
C CYS A 106 -5.49 -21.99 -2.16
N ASP A 107 -6.76 -21.63 -1.92
CA ASP A 107 -7.68 -21.15 -2.95
C ASP A 107 -8.18 -19.72 -2.72
N ARG A 108 -7.65 -19.04 -1.71
CA ARG A 108 -8.03 -17.67 -1.33
C ARG A 108 -6.82 -16.81 -1.08
N TYR A 109 -6.79 -15.63 -1.72
CA TYR A 109 -5.66 -14.73 -1.67
C TYR A 109 -6.11 -13.30 -1.44
N ILE A 110 -5.37 -12.58 -0.59
CA ILE A 110 -5.43 -11.13 -0.44
C ILE A 110 -3.99 -10.62 -0.55
N LEU A 111 -3.66 -9.96 -1.64
CA LEU A 111 -2.28 -9.64 -2.00
C LEU A 111 -2.10 -8.14 -2.21
N SER A 112 -1.22 -7.50 -1.44
CA SER A 112 -0.81 -6.13 -1.69
C SER A 112 0.20 -6.08 -2.84
N LEU A 113 -0.15 -5.38 -3.91
CA LEU A 113 0.74 -5.17 -5.05
C LEU A 113 1.91 -4.23 -4.70
N ASP A 114 1.68 -3.23 -3.85
CA ASP A 114 2.79 -2.40 -3.34
C ASP A 114 3.85 -3.25 -2.64
N GLN A 115 3.43 -4.26 -1.89
CA GLN A 115 4.36 -5.15 -1.20
C GLN A 115 5.04 -6.12 -2.18
N LEU A 116 4.29 -6.77 -3.06
CA LEU A 116 4.82 -7.75 -4.00
C LEU A 116 5.75 -7.13 -5.04
N LEU A 117 5.40 -5.96 -5.57
CA LEU A 117 6.13 -5.35 -6.69
C LEU A 117 7.20 -4.37 -6.23
N SER A 118 7.03 -3.73 -5.07
CA SER A 118 7.91 -2.67 -4.61
C SER A 118 8.50 -2.91 -3.21
N GLY A 119 8.16 -4.03 -2.56
CA GLY A 119 8.63 -4.35 -1.21
C GLY A 119 7.97 -3.50 -0.11
N GLY A 120 6.84 -2.84 -0.40
CA GLY A 120 6.01 -2.11 0.56
C GLY A 120 5.52 -0.76 0.07
N LEU A 121 4.56 -0.21 0.79
CA LEU A 121 3.92 1.08 0.47
C LEU A 121 4.92 2.25 0.42
N VAL A 122 5.90 2.27 1.32
CA VAL A 122 6.90 3.35 1.40
C VAL A 122 7.85 3.31 0.22
N SER A 123 8.38 2.13 -0.10
CA SER A 123 9.30 1.92 -1.23
C SER A 123 8.59 2.13 -2.58
N SER A 124 7.31 1.77 -2.69
CA SER A 124 6.55 2.00 -3.93
C SER A 124 6.45 3.47 -4.32
N ARG A 125 6.59 4.39 -3.36
CA ARG A 125 6.57 5.85 -3.56
C ARG A 125 7.95 6.45 -3.84
N ALA A 126 9.01 5.67 -3.72
CA ALA A 126 10.39 6.12 -3.85
C ALA A 126 11.12 5.43 -5.02
N MET A 127 10.67 4.25 -5.42
CA MET A 127 11.27 3.51 -6.53
C MET A 127 10.98 4.17 -7.87
N THR A 128 12.01 4.20 -8.72
CA THR A 128 11.96 4.65 -10.12
C THR A 128 12.53 3.57 -11.02
N GLY A 129 12.17 3.58 -12.32
CA GLY A 129 12.68 2.60 -13.29
C GLY A 129 12.05 1.20 -13.13
N GLU A 130 12.75 0.18 -13.61
CA GLU A 130 12.19 -1.18 -13.76
C GLU A 130 12.38 -2.10 -12.55
N ASN A 131 13.31 -1.77 -11.66
CA ASN A 131 13.61 -2.47 -10.39
C ASN A 131 13.58 -4.00 -10.49
N PRO A 132 14.52 -4.64 -11.18
CA PRO A 132 14.51 -6.08 -11.40
C PRO A 132 14.61 -6.86 -10.08
N VAL A 133 14.05 -8.07 -10.09
CA VAL A 133 14.06 -9.04 -9.00
C VAL A 133 14.65 -10.33 -9.50
N THR A 134 15.60 -10.91 -8.78
CA THR A 134 16.14 -12.23 -9.10
C THR A 134 15.52 -13.26 -8.16
N LEU A 135 14.86 -14.27 -8.74
CA LEU A 135 14.25 -15.39 -8.03
C LEU A 135 15.34 -16.42 -7.61
N SER A 136 14.98 -17.33 -6.71
CA SER A 136 15.86 -18.42 -6.28
C SER A 136 16.25 -19.37 -7.43
N SER A 137 15.44 -19.42 -8.48
CA SER A 137 15.75 -20.14 -9.73
C SER A 137 16.91 -19.53 -10.53
N GLY A 138 17.30 -18.28 -10.23
CA GLY A 138 18.25 -17.48 -11.00
C GLY A 138 17.58 -16.66 -12.12
N GLU A 139 16.30 -16.77 -12.32
CA GLU A 139 15.52 -15.94 -13.23
C GLU A 139 15.42 -14.51 -12.71
N THR A 140 15.54 -13.53 -13.61
CA THR A 140 15.40 -12.11 -13.26
C THR A 140 14.19 -11.54 -14.00
N LEU A 141 13.27 -10.94 -13.25
CA LEU A 141 12.04 -10.33 -13.74
C LEU A 141 12.03 -8.84 -13.39
N VAL A 142 11.59 -8.00 -14.31
CA VAL A 142 11.22 -6.61 -14.00
C VAL A 142 9.83 -6.59 -13.34
N GLU A 143 9.45 -5.47 -12.73
CA GLU A 143 8.21 -5.38 -11.95
C GLU A 143 6.94 -5.78 -12.73
N ALA A 144 6.83 -5.37 -13.99
CA ALA A 144 5.69 -5.74 -14.83
C ALA A 144 5.66 -7.25 -15.15
N GLU A 145 6.83 -7.85 -15.36
CA GLU A 145 6.96 -9.31 -15.56
C GLU A 145 6.62 -10.09 -14.27
N LEU A 146 7.08 -9.57 -13.12
CA LEU A 146 6.73 -10.15 -11.82
C LEU A 146 5.23 -10.08 -11.55
N LEU A 147 4.58 -8.97 -11.90
CA LEU A 147 3.12 -8.81 -11.82
C LEU A 147 2.40 -9.85 -12.68
N THR A 148 2.80 -9.98 -13.95
CA THR A 148 2.25 -10.98 -14.86
C THR A 148 2.46 -12.38 -14.32
N ALA A 149 3.65 -12.70 -13.83
CA ALA A 149 3.95 -14.00 -13.25
C ALA A 149 3.07 -14.35 -12.03
N VAL A 150 2.75 -13.38 -11.17
CA VAL A 150 1.80 -13.56 -10.05
C VAL A 150 0.39 -13.84 -10.56
N ILE A 151 -0.08 -13.06 -11.54
CA ILE A 151 -1.42 -13.22 -12.11
C ILE A 151 -1.55 -14.58 -12.81
N ASP A 152 -0.61 -14.93 -13.68
CA ASP A 152 -0.61 -16.21 -14.41
C ASP A 152 -0.58 -17.42 -13.47
N LEU A 153 0.28 -17.34 -12.42
CA LEU A 153 0.37 -18.39 -11.41
C LEU A 153 -1.00 -18.66 -10.76
N LEU A 154 -1.70 -17.60 -10.37
CA LEU A 154 -2.96 -17.74 -9.64
C LEU A 154 -4.16 -17.95 -10.56
N ALA A 155 -4.09 -17.50 -11.82
CA ALA A 155 -5.13 -17.73 -12.83
C ALA A 155 -5.18 -19.19 -13.29
N ALA A 156 -4.10 -19.95 -13.12
CA ALA A 156 -4.01 -21.34 -13.55
C ALA A 156 -5.00 -22.28 -12.84
N ASP A 157 -5.46 -21.96 -11.63
CA ASP A 157 -6.54 -22.67 -10.94
C ASP A 157 -7.82 -21.81 -10.92
N GLU A 158 -8.83 -22.19 -11.68
CA GLU A 158 -10.12 -21.47 -11.78
C GLU A 158 -10.90 -21.39 -10.44
N ASN A 159 -10.54 -22.22 -9.46
CA ASN A 159 -11.15 -22.18 -8.13
C ASN A 159 -10.61 -21.04 -7.27
N ASN A 160 -9.47 -20.48 -7.60
CA ASN A 160 -8.85 -19.38 -6.87
C ASN A 160 -9.77 -18.16 -6.79
N ARG A 161 -9.75 -17.50 -5.63
CA ARG A 161 -10.45 -16.24 -5.35
C ARG A 161 -9.43 -15.25 -4.82
N ILE A 162 -9.10 -14.28 -5.67
CA ILE A 162 -7.97 -13.38 -5.46
C ILE A 162 -8.47 -11.94 -5.28
N TRP A 163 -8.00 -11.27 -4.21
CA TRP A 163 -8.10 -9.84 -4.03
C TRP A 163 -6.72 -9.22 -4.22
N LEU A 164 -6.58 -8.36 -5.23
CA LEU A 164 -5.41 -7.53 -5.44
C LEU A 164 -5.67 -6.16 -4.82
N LEU A 165 -4.79 -5.78 -3.89
CA LEU A 165 -4.84 -4.47 -3.24
C LEU A 165 -3.77 -3.58 -3.85
N ASP A 166 -4.20 -2.50 -4.48
CA ASP A 166 -3.31 -1.49 -5.07
C ASP A 166 -3.56 -0.12 -4.44
N THR A 167 -2.66 0.84 -4.61
CA THR A 167 -2.83 2.19 -4.08
C THR A 167 -2.52 3.26 -5.12
N VAL A 168 -3.28 4.36 -5.08
CA VAL A 168 -2.86 5.62 -5.71
C VAL A 168 -1.79 6.26 -4.84
N MET A 169 -0.67 6.65 -5.44
CA MET A 169 0.43 7.28 -4.72
C MET A 169 -0.02 8.60 -4.07
N ARG A 170 0.24 8.78 -2.79
CA ARG A 170 -0.10 10.02 -2.06
C ARG A 170 0.65 11.26 -2.59
N LEU A 171 0.26 12.44 -2.10
CA LEU A 171 0.81 13.72 -2.57
C LEU A 171 2.25 14.01 -2.11
N ALA A 172 2.72 13.36 -1.05
CA ALA A 172 4.02 13.64 -0.45
C ALA A 172 4.93 12.43 -0.42
N ALA A 173 6.23 12.67 -0.45
CA ALA A 173 7.25 11.67 -0.13
C ALA A 173 7.14 11.19 1.33
N THR A 174 7.77 10.08 1.66
CA THR A 174 7.81 9.57 3.04
C THR A 174 9.00 10.17 3.77
N THR A 175 8.75 10.80 4.93
CA THR A 175 9.80 11.30 5.81
C THR A 175 10.55 10.14 6.46
N GLY A 176 11.88 10.27 6.60
CA GLY A 176 12.73 9.23 7.20
C GLY A 176 12.92 8.01 6.31
N TYR A 177 12.80 8.19 4.99
CA TYR A 177 13.09 7.14 4.00
C TYR A 177 13.80 7.76 2.78
N GLY A 178 14.94 7.20 2.42
CA GLY A 178 15.74 7.69 1.30
C GLY A 178 16.34 9.07 1.52
N GLY A 179 16.57 9.47 2.77
CA GLY A 179 17.13 10.75 3.16
C GLY A 179 16.14 11.92 3.19
N PHE A 180 14.83 11.66 2.95
CA PHE A 180 13.83 12.72 2.95
C PHE A 180 13.36 13.09 4.34
N GLY A 181 13.33 14.41 4.64
CA GLY A 181 12.83 15.01 5.86
C GLY A 181 11.53 15.78 5.67
N LEU A 182 11.23 16.69 6.59
CA LEU A 182 10.01 17.51 6.54
C LEU A 182 10.06 18.55 5.42
N ASN A 183 11.25 19.06 5.05
CA ASN A 183 11.40 20.03 3.95
C ASN A 183 10.95 19.40 2.62
N GLU A 184 11.47 18.21 2.29
CA GLU A 184 11.11 17.47 1.08
C GLU A 184 9.62 17.06 1.11
N TYR A 185 9.14 16.59 2.26
CA TYR A 185 7.72 16.27 2.45
C TYR A 185 6.82 17.46 2.13
N ASN A 186 7.08 18.62 2.74
CA ASN A 186 6.25 19.81 2.57
C ASN A 186 6.31 20.34 1.13
N ALA A 187 7.52 20.43 0.56
CA ALA A 187 7.72 20.93 -0.79
C ALA A 187 7.03 20.03 -1.84
N LEU A 188 7.24 18.71 -1.80
CA LEU A 188 6.64 17.78 -2.75
C LEU A 188 5.11 17.68 -2.54
N ARG A 189 4.62 17.80 -1.30
CA ARG A 189 3.20 17.85 -1.02
C ARG A 189 2.56 19.11 -1.63
N THR A 190 3.15 20.28 -1.42
CA THR A 190 2.67 21.53 -2.02
C THR A 190 2.70 21.49 -3.53
N TYR A 191 3.80 20.99 -4.11
CA TYR A 191 3.91 20.75 -5.55
C TYR A 191 2.83 19.79 -6.07
N GLY A 192 2.57 18.69 -5.39
CA GLY A 192 1.54 17.71 -5.77
C GLY A 192 0.11 18.23 -5.63
N MET A 193 -0.14 19.13 -4.67
CA MET A 193 -1.45 19.76 -4.45
C MET A 193 -1.80 20.84 -5.48
N ALA A 194 -0.82 21.38 -6.19
CA ALA A 194 -1.10 22.40 -7.20
C ALA A 194 -2.05 21.83 -8.26
N PRO A 195 -3.03 22.62 -8.72
CA PRO A 195 -3.99 22.17 -9.76
C PRO A 195 -3.28 21.76 -11.05
N ARG A 196 -3.74 20.67 -11.65
CA ARG A 196 -3.25 20.13 -12.93
C ARG A 196 -4.29 20.34 -14.05
N PRO A 197 -3.88 20.30 -15.33
CA PRO A 197 -4.81 20.29 -16.44
C PRO A 197 -5.86 19.19 -16.26
N HIS A 198 -7.09 19.45 -16.64
CA HIS A 198 -8.16 18.45 -16.58
C HIS A 198 -8.16 17.62 -17.85
N LEU A 199 -8.04 16.31 -17.70
CA LEU A 199 -8.12 15.34 -18.79
C LEU A 199 -9.42 14.55 -18.70
N GLU A 200 -10.09 14.35 -19.83
CA GLU A 200 -11.32 13.55 -19.95
C GLU A 200 -11.45 12.88 -21.31
N GLY A 201 -12.32 11.89 -21.41
CA GLY A 201 -12.60 11.19 -22.66
C GLY A 201 -11.35 10.58 -23.29
N THR A 202 -11.12 10.85 -24.56
CA THR A 202 -9.96 10.33 -25.34
C THR A 202 -8.61 10.91 -24.90
N ASP A 203 -8.61 12.03 -24.18
CA ASP A 203 -7.39 12.68 -23.72
C ASP A 203 -6.90 12.09 -22.38
N LEU A 204 -7.74 11.34 -21.68
CA LEU A 204 -7.41 10.68 -20.43
C LEU A 204 -6.56 9.42 -20.69
N THR A 205 -5.30 9.62 -21.02
CA THR A 205 -4.31 8.57 -21.29
C THR A 205 -3.12 8.71 -20.34
N ILE A 206 -2.41 7.61 -20.06
CA ILE A 206 -1.17 7.66 -19.24
C ILE A 206 -0.17 8.65 -19.82
N GLY A 207 0.00 8.67 -21.15
CA GLY A 207 0.92 9.58 -21.82
C GLY A 207 0.62 11.05 -21.53
N ASN A 208 -0.66 11.45 -21.62
CA ASN A 208 -1.08 12.82 -21.32
C ASN A 208 -1.00 13.13 -19.82
N ILE A 209 -1.40 12.18 -18.95
CA ILE A 209 -1.29 12.35 -17.49
C ILE A 209 0.16 12.63 -17.09
N VAL A 210 1.11 11.84 -17.61
CA VAL A 210 2.53 11.99 -17.32
C VAL A 210 3.09 13.29 -17.90
N ALA A 211 2.68 13.67 -19.11
CA ALA A 211 3.09 14.93 -19.73
C ALA A 211 2.61 16.15 -18.92
N ASP A 212 1.47 16.04 -18.25
CA ASP A 212 0.88 17.11 -17.45
C ASP A 212 1.40 17.17 -16.01
N TYR A 213 2.14 16.18 -15.53
CA TYR A 213 2.68 16.19 -14.17
C TYR A 213 3.45 17.48 -13.80
N PRO A 214 4.33 18.03 -14.65
CA PRO A 214 5.04 19.26 -14.33
C PRO A 214 4.23 20.54 -14.56
N LEU A 215 3.02 20.46 -15.14
CA LEU A 215 2.24 21.62 -15.59
C LEU A 215 1.11 21.94 -14.62
N GLY A 216 0.90 23.22 -14.36
CA GLY A 216 -0.29 23.73 -13.69
C GLY A 216 -1.51 23.74 -14.61
N ALA A 217 -2.70 24.00 -14.04
CA ALA A 217 -3.95 24.05 -14.77
C ALA A 217 -3.97 25.05 -15.95
N ASP A 218 -3.09 26.04 -15.92
CA ASP A 218 -2.91 27.04 -16.97
C ASP A 218 -1.86 26.64 -18.03
N GLY A 219 -1.29 25.44 -17.92
CA GLY A 219 -0.26 24.90 -18.81
C GLY A 219 1.15 25.45 -18.55
N THR A 220 1.35 26.24 -17.48
CA THR A 220 2.69 26.70 -17.07
C THR A 220 3.33 25.73 -16.09
N PRO A 221 4.67 25.66 -16.01
CA PRO A 221 5.33 24.82 -15.02
C PRO A 221 4.93 25.16 -13.58
N VAL A 222 4.60 24.15 -12.78
CA VAL A 222 4.33 24.33 -11.35
C VAL A 222 5.62 24.71 -10.63
N PRO A 223 5.66 25.81 -9.87
CA PRO A 223 6.84 26.16 -9.11
C PRO A 223 7.06 25.18 -7.95
N VAL A 224 8.33 24.91 -7.63
CA VAL A 224 8.72 24.17 -6.45
C VAL A 224 9.02 25.13 -5.32
N GLU A 225 8.21 25.10 -4.28
CA GLU A 225 8.38 25.93 -3.08
C GLU A 225 8.96 25.07 -1.95
N ALA A 226 10.16 25.39 -1.50
CA ALA A 226 10.85 24.70 -0.42
C ALA A 226 11.51 25.71 0.52
N GLU A 227 11.56 25.42 1.82
CA GLU A 227 12.25 26.24 2.81
C GLU A 227 13.78 26.20 2.61
N GLU A 228 14.29 25.04 2.24
CA GLU A 228 15.69 24.80 1.89
C GLU A 228 15.78 24.11 0.51
N PRO A 229 16.91 24.25 -0.21
CA PRO A 229 17.08 23.57 -1.49
C PRO A 229 16.83 22.08 -1.38
N LEU A 230 16.00 21.56 -2.29
CA LEU A 230 15.78 20.12 -2.39
C LEU A 230 17.03 19.38 -2.91
N PRO A 231 17.22 18.09 -2.57
CA PRO A 231 18.21 17.25 -3.23
C PRO A 231 18.05 17.29 -4.75
N GLU A 232 19.16 17.20 -5.47
CA GLU A 232 19.14 17.12 -6.93
C GLU A 232 18.27 15.94 -7.40
N GLY A 233 17.41 16.18 -8.38
CA GLY A 233 16.52 15.17 -8.92
C GLY A 233 15.31 14.81 -8.04
N ALA A 234 15.07 15.49 -6.89
CA ALA A 234 13.99 15.12 -5.97
C ALA A 234 12.60 15.18 -6.62
N VAL A 235 12.33 16.22 -7.43
CA VAL A 235 11.06 16.38 -8.14
C VAL A 235 10.94 15.37 -9.28
N GLU A 236 12.00 15.21 -10.06
CA GLU A 236 12.08 14.25 -11.15
C GLU A 236 11.84 12.82 -10.66
N ASN A 237 12.48 12.44 -9.56
CA ASN A 237 12.29 11.12 -8.93
C ASN A 237 10.86 10.96 -8.39
N TYR A 238 10.27 12.01 -7.80
CA TYR A 238 8.88 11.99 -7.35
C TYR A 238 7.91 11.75 -8.52
N LEU A 239 8.10 12.44 -9.65
CA LEU A 239 7.27 12.27 -10.85
C LEU A 239 7.50 10.90 -11.50
N ALA A 240 8.74 10.45 -11.59
CA ALA A 240 9.08 9.14 -12.14
C ALA A 240 8.49 7.99 -11.30
N SER A 241 8.46 8.12 -9.97
CA SER A 241 7.81 7.14 -9.09
C SER A 241 6.30 7.08 -9.34
N ARG A 242 5.65 8.24 -9.56
CA ARG A 242 4.22 8.31 -9.89
C ARG A 242 3.92 7.65 -11.23
N GLU A 243 4.67 8.02 -12.27
CA GLU A 243 4.54 7.40 -13.60
C GLU A 243 4.69 5.89 -13.52
N ARG A 244 5.76 5.41 -12.86
CA ARG A 244 5.99 3.97 -12.66
C ARG A 244 4.79 3.30 -12.00
N LYS A 245 4.28 3.88 -10.91
CA LYS A 245 3.14 3.31 -10.16
C LYS A 245 1.88 3.25 -11.03
N LEU A 246 1.57 4.32 -11.76
CA LEU A 246 0.43 4.36 -12.66
C LEU A 246 0.53 3.32 -13.80
N ARG A 247 1.74 3.14 -14.37
CA ARG A 247 1.99 2.13 -15.41
C ARG A 247 1.88 0.69 -14.89
N LEU A 248 2.26 0.43 -13.62
CA LEU A 248 2.07 -0.88 -13.01
C LEU A 248 0.59 -1.18 -12.76
N SER A 249 -0.19 -0.19 -12.31
CA SER A 249 -1.64 -0.34 -12.18
C SER A 249 -2.31 -0.61 -13.53
N ASP A 250 -1.86 0.05 -14.61
CA ASP A 250 -2.35 -0.21 -15.97
C ASP A 250 -1.99 -1.62 -16.46
N ALA A 251 -0.73 -2.03 -16.26
CA ALA A 251 -0.30 -3.39 -16.59
C ALA A 251 -1.08 -4.47 -15.84
N MET A 252 -1.50 -4.19 -14.58
CA MET A 252 -2.40 -5.08 -13.84
C MET A 252 -3.73 -5.26 -14.57
N PHE A 253 -4.37 -4.16 -15.00
CA PHE A 253 -5.64 -4.26 -15.72
C PHE A 253 -5.49 -5.03 -17.03
N GLN A 254 -4.43 -4.75 -17.80
CA GLN A 254 -4.15 -5.49 -19.04
C GLN A 254 -3.95 -7.00 -18.80
N ALA A 255 -3.21 -7.38 -17.76
CA ALA A 255 -3.01 -8.78 -17.43
C ALA A 255 -4.30 -9.47 -16.96
N LEU A 256 -5.21 -8.74 -16.31
CA LEU A 256 -6.48 -9.27 -15.83
C LEU A 256 -7.52 -9.49 -16.95
N GLU A 257 -7.41 -8.78 -18.09
CA GLU A 257 -8.32 -8.97 -19.24
C GLU A 257 -8.29 -10.41 -19.79
N GLU A 258 -7.19 -11.12 -19.60
CA GLU A 258 -7.01 -12.50 -20.07
C GLU A 258 -7.43 -13.55 -19.04
N THR A 259 -7.92 -13.15 -17.86
CA THR A 259 -8.29 -14.07 -16.77
C THR A 259 -9.77 -14.41 -16.77
N ALA A 260 -10.15 -15.49 -16.05
CA ALA A 260 -11.54 -15.91 -15.93
C ALA A 260 -12.38 -14.88 -15.11
N ASP A 261 -13.61 -14.63 -15.59
CA ASP A 261 -14.55 -13.72 -14.94
C ASP A 261 -14.76 -14.04 -13.44
N GLY A 262 -14.59 -13.03 -12.60
CA GLY A 262 -14.85 -13.11 -11.17
C GLY A 262 -13.81 -13.84 -10.33
N GLN A 263 -12.73 -14.33 -10.93
CA GLN A 263 -11.60 -14.92 -10.23
C GLN A 263 -10.81 -13.89 -9.46
N PHE A 264 -10.51 -12.76 -10.10
CA PHE A 264 -9.82 -11.63 -9.52
C PHE A 264 -10.78 -10.50 -9.14
N ARG A 265 -10.45 -9.81 -8.06
CA ARG A 265 -11.06 -8.56 -7.63
C ARG A 265 -9.98 -7.56 -7.29
N VAL A 266 -10.17 -6.31 -7.69
CA VAL A 266 -9.22 -5.24 -7.46
C VAL A 266 -9.81 -4.23 -6.49
N LEU A 267 -9.03 -3.85 -5.49
CA LEU A 267 -9.32 -2.74 -4.59
C LEU A 267 -8.19 -1.72 -4.67
N ILE A 268 -8.48 -0.52 -5.13
CA ILE A 268 -7.50 0.58 -5.21
C ILE A 268 -7.77 1.57 -4.08
N GLY A 269 -6.84 1.64 -3.14
CA GLY A 269 -6.87 2.60 -2.04
C GLY A 269 -6.35 3.98 -2.50
N ILE A 270 -6.96 5.05 -2.00
CA ILE A 270 -6.47 6.42 -2.17
C ILE A 270 -5.88 6.84 -0.83
N ASP A 271 -4.54 7.00 -0.79
CA ASP A 271 -3.82 7.26 0.45
C ASP A 271 -3.50 8.76 0.58
N ASP A 272 -3.83 9.35 1.75
CA ASP A 272 -3.57 10.76 2.11
C ASP A 272 -3.80 11.77 0.96
N SER A 273 -4.95 11.66 0.30
CA SER A 273 -5.18 12.31 -0.98
C SER A 273 -6.44 13.15 -0.96
N SER A 274 -6.44 14.22 -1.75
CA SER A 274 -7.63 14.95 -2.12
C SER A 274 -7.99 14.60 -3.56
N GLU A 275 -9.26 14.28 -3.82
CA GLU A 275 -9.79 14.11 -5.19
C GLU A 275 -9.91 15.44 -5.94
N GLU A 276 -9.62 16.57 -5.27
CA GLU A 276 -9.62 17.89 -5.86
C GLU A 276 -8.47 18.03 -6.88
N ASP A 277 -8.33 19.14 -7.50
CA ASP A 277 -7.51 19.41 -8.69
C ASP A 277 -5.99 19.11 -8.62
N SER A 278 -5.57 18.26 -7.70
CA SER A 278 -4.18 17.82 -7.49
C SER A 278 -3.63 16.94 -8.61
N ILE A 279 -2.33 16.64 -8.56
CA ILE A 279 -1.65 15.71 -9.49
C ILE A 279 -2.32 14.32 -9.58
N GLN A 280 -3.04 13.90 -8.54
CA GLN A 280 -3.73 12.61 -8.50
C GLN A 280 -5.06 12.58 -9.25
N LYS A 281 -5.66 13.73 -9.54
CA LYS A 281 -6.99 13.81 -10.15
C LYS A 281 -7.12 12.96 -11.40
N ASN A 282 -6.21 13.13 -12.34
CA ASN A 282 -6.24 12.40 -13.60
C ASN A 282 -5.83 10.93 -13.43
N GLU A 283 -4.91 10.61 -12.49
CA GLU A 283 -4.59 9.22 -12.13
C GLU A 283 -5.83 8.49 -11.61
N ILE A 284 -6.54 9.08 -10.65
CA ILE A 284 -7.77 8.52 -10.07
C ILE A 284 -8.86 8.38 -11.15
N ALA A 285 -9.02 9.40 -12.01
CA ALA A 285 -9.99 9.35 -13.09
C ALA A 285 -9.69 8.22 -14.08
N TYR A 286 -8.42 8.04 -14.45
CA TYR A 286 -7.94 6.97 -15.31
C TYR A 286 -8.24 5.59 -14.71
N LEU A 287 -7.80 5.34 -13.48
CA LEU A 287 -8.01 4.06 -12.80
C LEU A 287 -9.51 3.75 -12.59
N ARG A 288 -10.32 4.75 -12.30
CA ARG A 288 -11.80 4.60 -12.24
C ARG A 288 -12.41 4.22 -13.60
N ALA A 289 -11.84 4.70 -14.70
CA ALA A 289 -12.29 4.31 -16.02
C ALA A 289 -11.97 2.85 -16.33
N GLN A 290 -10.78 2.38 -15.94
CA GLN A 290 -10.39 0.97 -16.09
C GLN A 290 -11.27 0.04 -15.26
N LEU A 291 -11.57 0.37 -14.00
CA LEU A 291 -12.44 -0.44 -13.11
C LEU A 291 -13.89 -0.59 -13.60
N ARG A 292 -14.31 0.17 -14.60
CA ARG A 292 -15.69 0.13 -15.15
C ARG A 292 -15.81 -0.68 -16.45
N GLN A 293 -14.70 -1.07 -17.01
CA GLN A 293 -14.66 -1.95 -18.18
C GLN A 293 -14.78 -3.41 -17.76
#